data_964397b08088ecb820471f34dcfac5a3
#
_entry.id   964397b08088ecb820471f34dcfac5a3
#
_cell.length_a   1.000
_cell.length_b   1.000
_cell.length_c   1.000
_cell.angle_alpha   90.00
_cell.angle_beta   90.00
_cell.angle_gamma   90.00
#
_symmetry.space_group_name_H-M   'P 1'
#
loop_
_entity.id
_entity.type
_entity.pdbx_description
1 polymer ?
#
loop_
_entity_poly.entity_id
_entity_poly.type
_entity_poly.pdbx_seq_one_letter_code
_entity_poly.pdbx_strand_id
1 'polypeptide(L)'
;MTEQADRKLFSFEFVSLNLVIFFSFCNMSVFYSFFSYLARIGIPEEWRGFLVGLEPMSAFMLRLVAVPMLHAGNAATAMLIALIMIVTALCSYGWVVTVPGLIALRVFHGAAFVLLVSASMALVVHFIPKDKSGQGFGFVSVSVLVPYAVMPLVTEVLLRYTQNESQIYRGVTVLAAPAFILLLMLRKRLKSALGGMERALISRPKLEEIRRDLKEPRIVLLLAVNLFLYLCYATVFFFMKGYASLSSISEVGGFFTISTLVMIALRLSGGLFFDKIGKIRMLQVFMLLLVPCFVLFRYMSTDRMLYLMAGYYGLCIGFIMPLLNALLFDVSPPHLRGVNTNLALFVMDAGFFLSPYAGGAFIASGRSFSSLFTICAGFIFVNLVLLVVFGNLKRTVQKEQAAGYTGGVR
;
A
#
# COMPACT_ATOMS: atom_id res chain seq x y z
N MET A 1 -10.03 28.87 -8.40
CA MET A 1 -8.88 28.20 -7.72
C MET A 1 -8.82 28.44 -6.20
N THR A 2 -9.76 29.13 -5.59
CA THR A 2 -9.72 29.56 -4.17
C THR A 2 -10.50 28.65 -3.19
N GLU A 3 -11.32 27.73 -3.64
CA GLU A 3 -12.21 26.92 -2.76
C GLU A 3 -11.59 25.64 -2.19
N GLN A 4 -10.43 25.17 -2.70
CA GLN A 4 -9.76 23.96 -2.19
C GLN A 4 -8.80 24.21 -1.01
N ALA A 5 -8.40 25.47 -0.78
CA ALA A 5 -7.41 25.83 0.25
C ALA A 5 -7.96 25.81 1.69
N ASP A 6 -9.29 25.89 1.88
CA ASP A 6 -9.93 25.99 3.20
C ASP A 6 -10.56 24.68 3.72
N ARG A 7 -10.38 23.55 3.00
CA ARG A 7 -10.94 22.26 3.42
C ARG A 7 -10.15 21.69 4.59
N LYS A 8 -10.85 21.37 5.69
CA LYS A 8 -10.28 20.65 6.83
C LYS A 8 -9.98 19.22 6.40
N LEU A 9 -8.75 18.72 6.65
CA LEU A 9 -8.39 17.32 6.35
C LEU A 9 -9.33 16.34 7.04
N PHE A 10 -9.64 16.58 8.32
CA PHE A 10 -10.55 15.74 9.09
C PHE A 10 -12.03 16.07 8.84
N SER A 11 -12.42 16.05 7.55
CA SER A 11 -13.83 16.05 7.17
C SER A 11 -14.48 14.71 7.56
N PHE A 12 -15.80 14.72 7.73
CA PHE A 12 -16.56 13.49 8.01
C PHE A 12 -16.33 12.43 6.94
N GLU A 13 -16.26 12.85 5.67
CA GLU A 13 -16.04 11.97 4.52
C GLU A 13 -14.65 11.32 4.60
N PHE A 14 -13.61 12.09 4.87
CA PHE A 14 -12.24 11.58 4.99
C PHE A 14 -12.11 10.60 6.15
N VAL A 15 -12.60 10.95 7.33
CA VAL A 15 -12.54 10.09 8.52
C VAL A 15 -13.32 8.79 8.30
N SER A 16 -14.56 8.88 7.78
CA SER A 16 -15.38 7.70 7.53
C SER A 16 -14.78 6.77 6.48
N LEU A 17 -14.18 7.31 5.40
CA LEU A 17 -13.48 6.50 4.40
C LEU A 17 -12.26 5.78 5.02
N ASN A 18 -11.49 6.46 5.87
CA ASN A 18 -10.38 5.83 6.58
C ASN A 18 -10.84 4.73 7.53
N LEU A 19 -11.97 4.89 8.21
CA LEU A 19 -12.57 3.85 9.04
C LEU A 19 -13.07 2.66 8.19
N VAL A 20 -13.67 2.91 7.03
CA VAL A 20 -14.04 1.82 6.10
C VAL A 20 -12.80 1.05 5.64
N ILE A 21 -11.72 1.75 5.29
CA ILE A 21 -10.42 1.13 4.94
C ILE A 21 -9.92 0.29 6.12
N PHE A 22 -9.89 0.85 7.33
CA PHE A 22 -9.43 0.17 8.54
C PHE A 22 -10.19 -1.15 8.79
N PHE A 23 -11.53 -1.12 8.84
CA PHE A 23 -12.34 -2.32 9.04
C PHE A 23 -12.17 -3.35 7.93
N SER A 24 -12.01 -2.89 6.69
CA SER A 24 -11.77 -3.76 5.55
C SER A 24 -10.42 -4.48 5.65
N PHE A 25 -9.38 -3.76 6.08
CA PHE A 25 -8.05 -4.35 6.29
C PHE A 25 -8.01 -5.27 7.53
N CYS A 26 -8.86 -5.07 8.54
CA CYS A 26 -9.04 -6.07 9.60
C CYS A 26 -9.51 -7.41 9.05
N ASN A 27 -10.45 -7.41 8.09
CA ASN A 27 -10.91 -8.64 7.41
C ASN A 27 -9.82 -9.29 6.56
N MET A 28 -8.86 -8.51 6.03
CA MET A 28 -7.77 -9.03 5.21
C MET A 28 -6.59 -9.56 6.05
N SER A 29 -6.22 -8.87 7.10
CA SER A 29 -5.04 -9.20 7.91
C SER A 29 -5.20 -10.46 8.77
N VAL A 30 -6.42 -10.99 8.89
CA VAL A 30 -6.69 -12.27 9.56
C VAL A 30 -6.07 -13.49 8.84
N PHE A 31 -5.69 -13.32 7.55
CA PHE A 31 -5.10 -14.41 6.73
C PHE A 31 -3.60 -14.64 6.96
N TYR A 32 -2.97 -14.00 7.94
CA TYR A 32 -1.55 -14.22 8.25
C TYR A 32 -1.24 -15.71 8.55
N SER A 33 -2.20 -16.47 9.10
CA SER A 33 -2.07 -17.90 9.43
C SER A 33 -2.61 -18.84 8.35
N PHE A 34 -2.92 -18.33 7.15
CA PHE A 34 -3.61 -19.09 6.10
C PHE A 34 -2.83 -20.35 5.65
N PHE A 35 -1.49 -20.29 5.62
CA PHE A 35 -0.68 -21.47 5.32
C PHE A 35 -0.92 -22.62 6.33
N SER A 36 -1.00 -22.28 7.61
CA SER A 36 -1.28 -23.26 8.69
C SER A 36 -2.72 -23.79 8.59
N TYR A 37 -3.67 -22.94 8.23
CA TYR A 37 -5.04 -23.37 7.96
C TYR A 37 -5.11 -24.41 6.83
N LEU A 38 -4.42 -24.16 5.70
CA LEU A 38 -4.36 -25.11 4.58
C LEU A 38 -3.78 -26.46 5.00
N ALA A 39 -2.74 -26.45 5.85
CA ALA A 39 -2.18 -27.70 6.40
C ALA A 39 -3.20 -28.46 7.25
N ARG A 40 -3.97 -27.76 8.09
CA ARG A 40 -4.97 -28.35 8.98
C ARG A 40 -6.14 -28.97 8.22
N ILE A 41 -6.58 -28.38 7.13
CA ILE A 41 -7.65 -28.94 6.29
C ILE A 41 -7.15 -30.00 5.30
N GLY A 42 -5.88 -30.44 5.41
CA GLY A 42 -5.33 -31.54 4.62
C GLY A 42 -4.91 -31.20 3.20
N ILE A 43 -4.71 -29.91 2.87
CA ILE A 43 -4.20 -29.53 1.55
C ILE A 43 -2.74 -29.96 1.41
N PRO A 44 -2.37 -30.67 0.30
CA PRO A 44 -1.00 -31.08 0.04
C PRO A 44 -0.02 -29.91 0.07
N GLU A 45 1.21 -30.16 0.53
CA GLU A 45 2.20 -29.13 0.80
C GLU A 45 2.57 -28.34 -0.45
N GLU A 46 2.66 -29.00 -1.59
CA GLU A 46 2.97 -28.41 -2.90
C GLU A 46 1.96 -27.32 -3.35
N TRP A 47 0.71 -27.41 -2.86
CA TRP A 47 -0.34 -26.46 -3.20
C TRP A 47 -0.44 -25.26 -2.25
N ARG A 48 0.06 -25.41 -1.00
CA ARG A 48 -0.17 -24.40 0.05
C ARG A 48 0.45 -23.06 -0.31
N GLY A 49 1.72 -23.07 -0.75
CA GLY A 49 2.41 -21.83 -1.15
C GLY A 49 1.72 -21.13 -2.32
N PHE A 50 1.31 -21.91 -3.34
CA PHE A 50 0.56 -21.38 -4.48
C PHE A 50 -0.76 -20.74 -4.04
N LEU A 51 -1.56 -21.43 -3.22
CA LEU A 51 -2.84 -20.93 -2.73
C LEU A 51 -2.68 -19.65 -1.87
N VAL A 52 -1.63 -19.57 -1.06
CA VAL A 52 -1.33 -18.33 -0.30
C VAL A 52 -1.04 -17.17 -1.24
N GLY A 53 -0.20 -17.36 -2.24
CA GLY A 53 0.20 -16.33 -3.20
C GLY A 53 -0.87 -15.96 -4.24
N LEU A 54 -1.89 -16.79 -4.42
CA LEU A 54 -2.86 -16.64 -5.50
C LEU A 54 -3.76 -15.42 -5.34
N GLU A 55 -4.09 -15.00 -4.10
CA GLU A 55 -4.90 -13.81 -3.86
C GLU A 55 -4.17 -12.53 -4.26
N PRO A 56 -2.95 -12.23 -3.77
CA PRO A 56 -2.22 -11.05 -4.22
C PRO A 56 -1.86 -11.10 -5.70
N MET A 57 -1.59 -12.28 -6.27
CA MET A 57 -1.41 -12.45 -7.72
C MET A 57 -2.68 -12.08 -8.49
N SER A 58 -3.83 -12.55 -8.02
CA SER A 58 -5.13 -12.22 -8.63
C SER A 58 -5.43 -10.73 -8.52
N ALA A 59 -5.14 -10.12 -7.36
CA ALA A 59 -5.28 -8.69 -7.16
C ALA A 59 -4.41 -7.88 -8.14
N PHE A 60 -3.14 -8.27 -8.32
CA PHE A 60 -2.23 -7.66 -9.28
C PHE A 60 -2.79 -7.71 -10.71
N MET A 61 -3.19 -8.90 -11.19
CA MET A 61 -3.71 -9.07 -12.54
C MET A 61 -5.02 -8.32 -12.77
N LEU A 62 -5.95 -8.40 -11.83
CA LEU A 62 -7.26 -7.77 -11.96
C LEU A 62 -7.21 -6.25 -11.81
N ARG A 63 -6.18 -5.70 -11.16
CA ARG A 63 -6.01 -4.25 -11.05
C ARG A 63 -5.85 -3.56 -12.40
N LEU A 64 -5.23 -4.22 -13.38
CA LEU A 64 -5.14 -3.70 -14.76
C LEU A 64 -6.51 -3.41 -15.37
N VAL A 65 -7.51 -4.22 -15.05
CA VAL A 65 -8.90 -4.03 -15.52
C VAL A 65 -9.67 -3.08 -14.61
N ALA A 66 -9.47 -3.18 -13.29
CA ALA A 66 -10.23 -2.40 -12.31
C ALA A 66 -9.90 -0.90 -12.37
N VAL A 67 -8.59 -0.55 -12.47
CA VAL A 67 -8.16 0.86 -12.41
C VAL A 67 -8.84 1.76 -13.45
N PRO A 68 -8.90 1.40 -14.75
CA PRO A 68 -9.54 2.25 -15.74
C PRO A 68 -11.08 2.37 -15.59
N MET A 69 -11.69 1.48 -14.80
CA MET A 69 -13.15 1.47 -14.61
C MET A 69 -13.59 2.26 -13.38
N LEU A 70 -12.68 2.48 -12.43
CA LEU A 70 -13.00 3.10 -11.15
C LEU A 70 -12.74 4.61 -11.19
N HIS A 71 -13.73 5.35 -10.73
CA HIS A 71 -13.70 6.81 -10.57
C HIS A 71 -14.57 7.22 -9.37
N ALA A 72 -14.46 8.46 -8.91
CA ALA A 72 -15.17 8.93 -7.73
C ALA A 72 -16.70 8.71 -7.79
N GLY A 73 -17.30 8.80 -9.00
CA GLY A 73 -18.74 8.65 -9.19
C GLY A 73 -19.27 7.23 -8.96
N ASN A 74 -18.46 6.17 -9.19
CA ASN A 74 -18.87 4.77 -8.99
C ASN A 74 -18.19 4.10 -7.78
N ALA A 75 -17.18 4.73 -7.19
CA ALA A 75 -16.35 4.14 -6.15
C ALA A 75 -17.15 3.66 -4.92
N ALA A 76 -18.12 4.45 -4.45
CA ALA A 76 -18.93 4.05 -3.29
C ALA A 76 -19.75 2.78 -3.55
N THR A 77 -20.29 2.62 -4.77
CA THR A 77 -21.01 1.40 -5.16
C THR A 77 -20.05 0.21 -5.31
N ALA A 78 -18.87 0.43 -5.90
CA ALA A 78 -17.84 -0.59 -6.02
C ALA A 78 -17.35 -1.07 -4.64
N MET A 79 -17.18 -0.17 -3.67
CA MET A 79 -16.83 -0.51 -2.29
C MET A 79 -17.91 -1.37 -1.61
N LEU A 80 -19.21 -1.05 -1.80
CA LEU A 80 -20.31 -1.86 -1.26
C LEU A 80 -20.30 -3.28 -1.86
N ILE A 81 -20.14 -3.40 -3.17
CA ILE A 81 -20.05 -4.71 -3.85
C ILE A 81 -18.83 -5.48 -3.30
N ALA A 82 -17.69 -4.84 -3.20
CA ALA A 82 -16.46 -5.44 -2.69
C ALA A 82 -16.59 -5.94 -1.25
N LEU A 83 -17.24 -5.18 -0.37
CA LEU A 83 -17.52 -5.62 1.02
C LEU A 83 -18.40 -6.86 1.05
N ILE A 84 -19.45 -6.94 0.21
CA ILE A 84 -20.29 -8.13 0.09
C ILE A 84 -19.44 -9.32 -0.37
N MET A 85 -18.61 -9.13 -1.40
CA MET A 85 -17.72 -10.18 -1.92
C MET A 85 -16.74 -10.66 -0.84
N ILE A 86 -16.13 -9.74 -0.05
CA ILE A 86 -15.22 -10.10 1.05
C ILE A 86 -15.94 -10.92 2.11
N VAL A 87 -17.12 -10.49 2.58
CA VAL A 87 -17.91 -11.24 3.56
C VAL A 87 -18.27 -12.64 3.03
N THR A 88 -18.69 -12.71 1.76
CA THR A 88 -18.99 -13.99 1.09
C THR A 88 -17.75 -14.89 1.05
N ALA A 89 -16.60 -14.35 0.66
CA ALA A 89 -15.34 -15.10 0.62
C ALA A 89 -14.94 -15.62 2.01
N LEU A 90 -14.95 -14.76 3.03
CA LEU A 90 -14.59 -15.13 4.41
C LEU A 90 -15.50 -16.23 4.98
N CYS A 91 -16.81 -16.15 4.72
CA CYS A 91 -17.75 -17.19 5.12
C CYS A 91 -17.51 -18.50 4.37
N SER A 92 -17.08 -18.46 3.12
CA SER A 92 -16.90 -19.63 2.26
C SER A 92 -15.70 -20.49 2.64
N TYR A 93 -14.65 -19.94 3.25
CA TYR A 93 -13.47 -20.70 3.67
C TYR A 93 -13.79 -21.85 4.66
N GLY A 94 -14.92 -21.79 5.37
CA GLY A 94 -15.35 -22.87 6.25
C GLY A 94 -15.91 -24.09 5.54
N TRP A 95 -16.26 -23.97 4.26
CA TRP A 95 -16.92 -25.05 3.47
C TRP A 95 -16.08 -25.49 2.27
N VAL A 96 -15.22 -24.62 1.76
CA VAL A 96 -14.38 -24.90 0.59
C VAL A 96 -13.05 -25.47 1.06
N VAL A 97 -12.90 -26.80 0.92
CA VAL A 97 -11.73 -27.56 1.40
C VAL A 97 -10.98 -28.28 0.28
N THR A 98 -11.41 -28.15 -0.97
CA THR A 98 -10.75 -28.76 -2.13
C THR A 98 -9.83 -27.77 -2.83
N VAL A 99 -8.70 -28.25 -3.41
CA VAL A 99 -7.75 -27.38 -4.13
C VAL A 99 -8.41 -26.56 -5.24
N PRO A 100 -9.23 -27.14 -6.16
CA PRO A 100 -9.89 -26.33 -7.20
C PRO A 100 -10.87 -25.29 -6.63
N GLY A 101 -11.61 -25.68 -5.57
CA GLY A 101 -12.51 -24.74 -4.89
C GLY A 101 -11.76 -23.57 -4.23
N LEU A 102 -10.63 -23.86 -3.58
CA LEU A 102 -9.77 -22.86 -2.97
C LEU A 102 -9.13 -21.95 -4.03
N ILE A 103 -8.75 -22.47 -5.19
CA ILE A 103 -8.27 -21.64 -6.31
C ILE A 103 -9.34 -20.63 -6.70
N ALA A 104 -10.56 -21.08 -6.98
CA ALA A 104 -11.68 -20.21 -7.34
C ALA A 104 -11.98 -19.17 -6.24
N LEU A 105 -11.97 -19.60 -4.97
CA LEU A 105 -12.23 -18.74 -3.83
C LEU A 105 -11.12 -17.70 -3.62
N ARG A 106 -9.84 -18.03 -3.83
CA ARG A 106 -8.72 -17.11 -3.71
C ARG A 106 -8.74 -16.06 -4.83
N VAL A 107 -9.07 -16.45 -6.06
CA VAL A 107 -9.24 -15.51 -7.18
C VAL A 107 -10.42 -14.57 -6.90
N PHE A 108 -11.55 -15.09 -6.42
CA PHE A 108 -12.71 -14.28 -6.04
C PHE A 108 -12.38 -13.31 -4.91
N HIS A 109 -11.65 -13.77 -3.89
CA HIS A 109 -11.21 -12.94 -2.76
C HIS A 109 -10.24 -11.83 -3.22
N GLY A 110 -9.26 -12.16 -4.09
CA GLY A 110 -8.34 -11.19 -4.68
C GLY A 110 -9.08 -10.14 -5.53
N ALA A 111 -10.11 -10.54 -6.27
CA ALA A 111 -10.98 -9.61 -7.00
C ALA A 111 -11.73 -8.66 -6.06
N ALA A 112 -12.27 -9.17 -4.95
CA ALA A 112 -12.94 -8.37 -3.93
C ALA A 112 -11.99 -7.36 -3.28
N PHE A 113 -10.77 -7.81 -2.95
CA PHE A 113 -9.74 -6.95 -2.36
C PHE A 113 -9.33 -5.81 -3.30
N VAL A 114 -9.00 -6.14 -4.55
CA VAL A 114 -8.58 -5.11 -5.51
C VAL A 114 -9.68 -4.09 -5.78
N LEU A 115 -10.94 -4.56 -5.87
CA LEU A 115 -12.07 -3.68 -6.08
C LEU A 115 -12.26 -2.72 -4.91
N LEU A 116 -12.16 -3.22 -3.67
CA LEU A 116 -12.29 -2.41 -2.46
C LEU A 116 -11.19 -1.36 -2.35
N VAL A 117 -9.93 -1.80 -2.44
CA VAL A 117 -8.77 -0.92 -2.26
C VAL A 117 -8.70 0.12 -3.37
N SER A 118 -8.91 -0.30 -4.63
CA SER A 118 -8.84 0.63 -5.76
C SER A 118 -9.98 1.65 -5.72
N ALA A 119 -11.21 1.24 -5.37
CA ALA A 119 -12.33 2.15 -5.22
C ALA A 119 -12.14 3.11 -4.04
N SER A 120 -11.62 2.63 -2.91
CA SER A 120 -11.30 3.46 -1.74
C SER A 120 -10.29 4.54 -2.10
N MET A 121 -9.22 4.19 -2.82
CA MET A 121 -8.19 5.14 -3.24
C MET A 121 -8.70 6.13 -4.27
N ALA A 122 -9.51 5.67 -5.25
CA ALA A 122 -10.14 6.56 -6.22
C ALA A 122 -11.05 7.61 -5.57
N LEU A 123 -11.61 7.31 -4.40
CA LEU A 123 -12.52 8.21 -3.69
C LEU A 123 -11.80 9.07 -2.64
N VAL A 124 -10.94 8.49 -1.80
CA VAL A 124 -10.33 9.20 -0.66
C VAL A 124 -9.45 10.37 -1.11
N VAL A 125 -8.80 10.26 -2.27
CA VAL A 125 -7.91 11.32 -2.81
C VAL A 125 -8.63 12.64 -3.06
N HIS A 126 -9.96 12.62 -3.26
CA HIS A 126 -10.76 13.84 -3.46
C HIS A 126 -11.03 14.61 -2.16
N PHE A 127 -10.82 13.97 -1.01
CA PHE A 127 -11.00 14.56 0.32
C PHE A 127 -9.69 14.93 1.00
N ILE A 128 -8.55 14.75 0.32
CA ILE A 128 -7.23 15.17 0.80
C ILE A 128 -6.92 16.56 0.23
N PRO A 129 -6.79 17.62 1.09
CA PRO A 129 -6.33 18.93 0.65
C PRO A 129 -4.90 18.85 0.11
N LYS A 130 -4.60 19.65 -0.91
CA LYS A 130 -3.29 19.61 -1.56
C LYS A 130 -2.15 20.03 -0.63
N ASP A 131 -2.40 21.00 0.22
CA ASP A 131 -1.47 21.51 1.24
C ASP A 131 -1.21 20.53 2.39
N LYS A 132 -2.09 19.49 2.56
CA LYS A 132 -2.04 18.47 3.61
C LYS A 132 -1.93 17.05 3.05
N SER A 133 -1.42 16.90 1.82
CA SER A 133 -1.34 15.58 1.16
C SER A 133 -0.43 14.61 1.91
N GLY A 134 0.70 15.05 2.46
CA GLY A 134 1.56 14.22 3.29
C GLY A 134 0.87 13.69 4.54
N GLN A 135 0.16 14.56 5.26
CA GLN A 135 -0.64 14.18 6.42
C GLN A 135 -1.79 13.25 6.02
N GLY A 136 -2.51 13.55 4.93
CA GLY A 136 -3.62 12.74 4.45
C GLY A 136 -3.21 11.31 4.13
N PHE A 137 -2.16 11.12 3.34
CA PHE A 137 -1.63 9.79 3.03
C PHE A 137 -1.00 9.10 4.24
N GLY A 138 -0.46 9.86 5.20
CA GLY A 138 -0.05 9.35 6.49
C GLY A 138 -1.19 8.65 7.22
N PHE A 139 -2.34 9.31 7.36
CA PHE A 139 -3.54 8.74 8.00
C PHE A 139 -4.11 7.54 7.24
N VAL A 140 -4.22 7.61 5.90
CA VAL A 140 -4.64 6.46 5.08
C VAL A 140 -3.73 5.26 5.33
N SER A 141 -2.43 5.49 5.43
CA SER A 141 -1.46 4.42 5.69
C SER A 141 -1.61 3.83 7.09
N VAL A 142 -1.93 4.62 8.12
CA VAL A 142 -2.20 4.13 9.49
C VAL A 142 -3.45 3.24 9.48
N SER A 143 -4.50 3.61 8.74
CA SER A 143 -5.72 2.82 8.59
C SER A 143 -5.46 1.43 7.99
N VAL A 144 -4.38 1.26 7.23
CA VAL A 144 -3.91 -0.02 6.69
C VAL A 144 -2.99 -0.76 7.66
N LEU A 145 -2.02 -0.07 8.26
CA LEU A 145 -0.96 -0.71 9.07
C LEU A 145 -1.45 -1.22 10.42
N VAL A 146 -2.37 -0.48 11.07
CA VAL A 146 -2.87 -0.88 12.40
C VAL A 146 -3.56 -2.25 12.35
N PRO A 147 -4.45 -2.57 11.39
CA PRO A 147 -4.97 -3.91 11.21
C PRO A 147 -3.89 -4.99 11.08
N TYR A 148 -2.85 -4.77 10.29
CA TYR A 148 -1.75 -5.73 10.13
C TYR A 148 -0.92 -5.92 11.41
N ALA A 149 -0.84 -4.92 12.28
CA ALA A 149 -0.18 -5.05 13.57
C ALA A 149 -1.05 -5.74 14.63
N VAL A 150 -2.36 -5.50 14.63
CA VAL A 150 -3.27 -5.91 15.71
C VAL A 150 -3.94 -7.26 15.42
N MET A 151 -4.40 -7.48 14.18
CA MET A 151 -5.21 -8.67 13.85
C MET A 151 -4.48 -10.01 14.02
N PRO A 152 -3.17 -10.15 13.76
CA PRO A 152 -2.46 -11.38 14.09
C PRO A 152 -2.56 -11.73 15.58
N LEU A 153 -2.35 -10.76 16.47
CA LEU A 153 -2.46 -10.95 17.93
C LEU A 153 -3.88 -11.35 18.34
N VAL A 154 -4.88 -10.65 17.80
CA VAL A 154 -6.30 -10.98 18.04
C VAL A 154 -6.62 -12.38 17.57
N THR A 155 -6.13 -12.77 16.38
CA THR A 155 -6.36 -14.11 15.82
C THR A 155 -5.69 -15.19 16.68
N GLU A 156 -4.47 -14.98 17.16
CA GLU A 156 -3.79 -15.94 18.06
C GLU A 156 -4.57 -16.15 19.37
N VAL A 157 -5.07 -15.06 19.96
CA VAL A 157 -5.93 -15.17 21.15
C VAL A 157 -7.20 -15.94 20.84
N LEU A 158 -7.87 -15.65 19.73
CA LEU A 158 -9.11 -16.33 19.34
C LEU A 158 -8.88 -17.82 19.01
N LEU A 159 -7.73 -18.17 18.43
CA LEU A 159 -7.37 -19.57 18.14
C LEU A 159 -7.25 -20.44 19.40
N ARG A 160 -6.93 -19.86 20.56
CA ARG A 160 -6.92 -20.58 21.84
C ARG A 160 -8.33 -21.07 22.25
N TYR A 161 -9.36 -20.39 21.80
CA TYR A 161 -10.75 -20.72 22.12
C TYR A 161 -11.46 -21.53 21.04
N THR A 162 -11.20 -21.22 19.75
CA THR A 162 -11.92 -21.84 18.62
C THR A 162 -11.19 -23.01 18.00
N GLN A 163 -9.86 -23.05 18.08
CA GLN A 163 -8.97 -24.02 17.45
C GLN A 163 -9.21 -24.23 15.93
N ASN A 164 -9.92 -23.28 15.28
CA ASN A 164 -10.31 -23.36 13.87
C ASN A 164 -10.30 -21.96 13.22
N GLU A 165 -9.36 -21.75 12.31
CA GLU A 165 -9.21 -20.45 11.62
C GLU A 165 -10.44 -20.08 10.80
N SER A 166 -11.17 -21.04 10.22
CA SER A 166 -12.35 -20.73 9.42
C SER A 166 -13.48 -20.11 10.26
N GLN A 167 -13.58 -20.45 11.55
CA GLN A 167 -14.51 -19.82 12.48
C GLN A 167 -14.09 -18.37 12.76
N ILE A 168 -12.77 -18.11 12.86
CA ILE A 168 -12.24 -16.76 13.04
C ILE A 168 -12.49 -15.92 11.79
N TYR A 169 -12.22 -16.45 10.58
CA TYR A 169 -12.51 -15.76 9.31
C TYR A 169 -13.99 -15.37 9.23
N ARG A 170 -14.89 -16.26 9.60
CA ARG A 170 -16.33 -15.99 9.67
C ARG A 170 -16.67 -14.97 10.76
N GLY A 171 -16.09 -15.09 11.94
CA GLY A 171 -16.31 -14.17 13.07
C GLY A 171 -15.88 -12.74 12.77
N VAL A 172 -14.73 -12.57 12.10
CA VAL A 172 -14.18 -11.26 11.74
C VAL A 172 -15.07 -10.51 10.74
N THR A 173 -15.95 -11.20 9.99
CA THR A 173 -16.92 -10.54 9.11
C THR A 173 -17.84 -9.55 9.85
N VAL A 174 -18.00 -9.70 11.16
CA VAL A 174 -18.74 -8.73 12.00
C VAL A 174 -18.13 -7.33 11.88
N LEU A 175 -16.83 -7.22 11.67
CA LEU A 175 -16.14 -5.94 11.45
C LEU A 175 -16.49 -5.29 10.08
N ALA A 176 -17.11 -6.02 9.16
CA ALA A 176 -17.65 -5.44 7.94
C ALA A 176 -18.96 -4.63 8.20
N ALA A 177 -19.69 -4.93 9.27
CA ALA A 177 -20.94 -4.23 9.58
C ALA A 177 -20.75 -2.72 9.79
N PRO A 178 -19.82 -2.23 10.64
CA PRO A 178 -19.57 -0.80 10.76
C PRO A 178 -19.08 -0.19 9.43
N ALA A 179 -18.29 -0.91 8.62
CA ALA A 179 -17.88 -0.42 7.30
C ALA A 179 -19.08 -0.24 6.36
N PHE A 180 -20.04 -1.18 6.35
CA PHE A 180 -21.30 -1.06 5.60
C PHE A 180 -22.12 0.13 6.05
N ILE A 181 -22.32 0.29 7.36
CA ILE A 181 -23.12 1.38 7.94
C ILE A 181 -22.50 2.71 7.53
N LEU A 182 -21.19 2.89 7.74
CA LEU A 182 -20.48 4.11 7.39
C LEU A 182 -20.60 4.41 5.89
N LEU A 183 -20.45 3.40 5.04
CA LEU A 183 -20.51 3.59 3.59
C LEU A 183 -21.92 3.94 3.10
N LEU A 184 -22.96 3.36 3.70
CA LEU A 184 -24.36 3.74 3.44
C LEU A 184 -24.64 5.18 3.88
N MET A 185 -24.17 5.59 5.07
CA MET A 185 -24.28 6.97 5.55
C MET A 185 -23.56 7.95 4.63
N LEU A 186 -22.33 7.56 4.20
CA LEU A 186 -21.53 8.35 3.28
C LEU A 186 -22.19 8.53 1.92
N ARG A 187 -22.90 7.52 1.41
CA ARG A 187 -23.44 7.51 0.03
C ARG A 187 -24.25 8.76 -0.32
N LYS A 188 -25.12 9.21 0.60
CA LYS A 188 -25.91 10.45 0.42
C LYS A 188 -25.02 11.69 0.42
N ARG A 189 -24.09 11.79 1.38
CA ARG A 189 -23.18 12.92 1.52
C ARG A 189 -22.18 12.99 0.36
N LEU A 190 -21.65 11.85 -0.08
CA LEU A 190 -20.76 11.76 -1.23
C LEU A 190 -21.44 12.25 -2.51
N LYS A 191 -22.71 11.91 -2.72
CA LYS A 191 -23.47 12.41 -3.87
C LYS A 191 -23.57 13.94 -3.85
N SER A 192 -23.81 14.54 -2.68
CA SER A 192 -23.83 16.00 -2.51
C SER A 192 -22.44 16.63 -2.65
N ALA A 193 -21.42 16.07 -1.97
CA ALA A 193 -20.05 16.58 -2.00
C ALA A 193 -19.42 16.47 -3.41
N LEU A 194 -19.68 15.38 -4.14
CA LEU A 194 -19.21 15.19 -5.49
C LEU A 194 -20.06 16.00 -6.51
N GLY A 195 -21.35 16.23 -6.21
CA GLY A 195 -22.24 17.05 -7.06
C GLY A 195 -21.82 18.51 -7.20
N GLY A 196 -21.06 19.04 -6.22
CA GLY A 196 -20.44 20.37 -6.28
C GLY A 196 -19.07 20.38 -6.96
N MET A 197 -18.53 19.23 -7.39
CA MET A 197 -17.25 19.15 -8.10
C MET A 197 -17.47 19.22 -9.62
N GLU A 198 -16.48 19.72 -10.35
CA GLU A 198 -16.50 19.70 -11.82
C GLU A 198 -16.68 18.25 -12.30
N ARG A 199 -17.54 18.06 -13.32
CA ARG A 199 -17.79 16.72 -13.90
C ARG A 199 -16.52 16.00 -14.34
N ALA A 200 -15.51 16.75 -14.80
CA ALA A 200 -14.21 16.19 -15.17
C ALA A 200 -13.49 15.50 -14.03
N LEU A 201 -13.68 15.92 -12.77
CA LEU A 201 -13.04 15.35 -11.59
C LEU A 201 -13.68 14.04 -11.13
N ILE A 202 -14.96 13.84 -11.43
CA ILE A 202 -15.75 12.71 -10.94
C ILE A 202 -16.11 11.69 -12.02
N SER A 203 -15.88 12.02 -13.30
CA SER A 203 -16.15 11.14 -14.45
C SER A 203 -14.99 10.16 -14.69
N ARG A 204 -15.28 9.13 -15.48
CA ARG A 204 -14.27 8.18 -15.94
C ARG A 204 -13.24 8.90 -16.83
N PRO A 205 -11.95 8.86 -16.50
CA PRO A 205 -10.90 9.41 -17.35
C PRO A 205 -10.84 8.68 -18.69
N LYS A 206 -10.58 9.40 -19.78
CA LYS A 206 -10.38 8.79 -21.09
C LYS A 206 -9.06 8.03 -21.12
N LEU A 207 -9.06 6.91 -21.82
CA LEU A 207 -7.86 6.07 -21.95
C LEU A 207 -6.67 6.84 -22.56
N GLU A 208 -6.96 7.77 -23.49
CA GLU A 208 -5.96 8.64 -24.10
C GLU A 208 -5.31 9.60 -23.08
N GLU A 209 -6.08 10.10 -22.12
CA GLU A 209 -5.60 10.96 -21.04
C GLU A 209 -4.66 10.16 -20.12
N ILE A 210 -5.06 8.95 -19.75
CA ILE A 210 -4.20 8.03 -18.95
C ILE A 210 -2.91 7.72 -19.71
N ARG A 211 -3.02 7.39 -21.02
CA ARG A 211 -1.83 7.11 -21.84
C ARG A 211 -0.91 8.32 -22.00
N ARG A 212 -1.46 9.53 -22.07
CA ARG A 212 -0.67 10.79 -22.11
C ARG A 212 0.03 11.01 -20.77
N ASP A 213 -0.67 10.83 -19.66
CA ASP A 213 -0.13 11.00 -18.31
C ASP A 213 0.99 9.99 -18.00
N LEU A 214 0.86 8.75 -18.48
CA LEU A 214 1.92 7.71 -18.42
C LEU A 214 3.15 8.03 -19.30
N LYS A 215 3.11 9.04 -20.16
CA LYS A 215 4.27 9.58 -20.86
C LYS A 215 4.91 10.78 -20.15
N GLU A 216 4.25 11.32 -19.12
CA GLU A 216 4.78 12.42 -18.33
C GLU A 216 5.99 11.92 -17.51
N PRO A 217 7.20 12.47 -17.75
CA PRO A 217 8.43 11.94 -17.12
C PRO A 217 8.36 11.94 -15.59
N ARG A 218 7.67 12.91 -14.99
CA ARG A 218 7.53 13.02 -13.52
C ARG A 218 6.70 11.89 -12.94
N ILE A 219 5.63 11.47 -13.62
CA ILE A 219 4.79 10.34 -13.20
C ILE A 219 5.58 9.03 -13.35
N VAL A 220 6.21 8.81 -14.51
CA VAL A 220 7.01 7.60 -14.78
C VAL A 220 8.15 7.44 -13.77
N LEU A 221 8.89 8.52 -13.48
CA LEU A 221 9.98 8.49 -12.49
C LEU A 221 9.46 8.11 -11.10
N LEU A 222 8.34 8.68 -10.65
CA LEU A 222 7.78 8.35 -9.34
C LEU A 222 7.23 6.92 -9.28
N LEU A 223 6.64 6.40 -10.36
CA LEU A 223 6.22 5.00 -10.44
C LEU A 223 7.42 4.06 -10.43
N ALA A 224 8.52 4.40 -11.12
CA ALA A 224 9.77 3.63 -11.07
C ALA A 224 10.40 3.63 -9.67
N VAL A 225 10.43 4.78 -8.99
CA VAL A 225 10.86 4.88 -7.58
C VAL A 225 10.00 4.00 -6.68
N ASN A 226 8.68 3.98 -6.88
CA ASN A 226 7.78 3.08 -6.16
C ASN A 226 8.12 1.61 -6.41
N LEU A 227 8.34 1.20 -7.67
CA LEU A 227 8.66 -0.18 -8.02
C LEU A 227 9.91 -0.67 -7.29
N PHE A 228 11.03 0.05 -7.43
CA PHE A 228 12.28 -0.34 -6.77
C PHE A 228 12.17 -0.31 -5.24
N LEU A 229 11.42 0.65 -4.68
CA LEU A 229 11.17 0.68 -3.23
C LEU A 229 10.41 -0.57 -2.78
N TYR A 230 9.32 -0.93 -3.47
CA TYR A 230 8.51 -2.08 -3.09
C TYR A 230 9.18 -3.42 -3.39
N LEU A 231 10.05 -3.51 -4.40
CA LEU A 231 10.95 -4.65 -4.57
C LEU A 231 11.82 -4.86 -3.34
N CYS A 232 12.45 -3.79 -2.84
CA CYS A 232 13.29 -3.84 -1.64
C CYS A 232 12.48 -4.15 -0.37
N TYR A 233 11.30 -3.53 -0.24
CA TYR A 233 10.40 -3.77 0.89
C TYR A 233 9.92 -5.22 0.94
N ALA A 234 9.48 -5.77 -0.19
CA ALA A 234 9.08 -7.17 -0.32
C ALA A 234 10.25 -8.14 -0.09
N THR A 235 11.48 -7.78 -0.52
CA THR A 235 12.68 -8.57 -0.23
C THR A 235 12.90 -8.70 1.27
N VAL A 236 12.81 -7.61 2.03
CA VAL A 236 12.89 -7.67 3.50
C VAL A 236 11.77 -8.54 4.06
N PHE A 237 10.56 -8.36 3.58
CA PHE A 237 9.39 -9.10 4.08
C PHE A 237 9.53 -10.62 3.88
N PHE A 238 9.93 -11.08 2.69
CA PHE A 238 9.96 -12.50 2.37
C PHE A 238 11.27 -13.19 2.79
N PHE A 239 12.40 -12.50 2.79
CA PHE A 239 13.71 -13.14 2.95
C PHE A 239 14.38 -12.89 4.30
N MET A 240 13.89 -11.95 5.13
CA MET A 240 14.46 -11.68 6.45
C MET A 240 14.47 -12.91 7.34
N LYS A 241 13.40 -13.73 7.34
CA LYS A 241 13.33 -14.96 8.13
C LYS A 241 14.37 -15.99 7.66
N GLY A 242 14.53 -16.17 6.36
CA GLY A 242 15.55 -17.07 5.79
C GLY A 242 16.97 -16.61 6.10
N TYR A 243 17.22 -15.31 6.07
CA TYR A 243 18.50 -14.74 6.49
C TYR A 243 18.78 -14.99 7.98
N ALA A 244 17.81 -14.74 8.83
CA ALA A 244 17.95 -14.90 10.28
C ALA A 244 18.17 -16.35 10.70
N SER A 245 17.58 -17.32 10.00
CA SER A 245 17.76 -18.76 10.27
C SER A 245 19.21 -19.24 10.03
N LEU A 246 20.00 -18.52 9.26
CA LEU A 246 21.43 -18.77 9.04
C LEU A 246 22.35 -18.00 10.02
N SER A 247 21.77 -17.19 10.90
CA SER A 247 22.44 -16.35 11.88
C SER A 247 21.98 -16.74 13.28
N SER A 248 22.65 -16.26 14.32
CA SER A 248 22.23 -16.46 15.73
C SER A 248 21.06 -15.54 16.12
N ILE A 249 20.08 -15.36 15.19
CA ILE A 249 18.90 -14.51 15.39
C ILE A 249 17.70 -15.42 15.64
N SER A 250 17.08 -15.30 16.81
CA SER A 250 16.00 -16.20 17.27
C SER A 250 14.61 -15.64 16.93
N GLU A 251 14.40 -14.33 16.97
CA GLU A 251 13.07 -13.71 16.94
C GLU A 251 12.91 -12.66 15.83
N VAL A 252 12.72 -13.11 14.60
CA VAL A 252 12.47 -12.21 13.46
C VAL A 252 11.14 -11.44 13.56
N GLY A 253 10.16 -11.99 14.26
CA GLY A 253 8.87 -11.31 14.49
C GLY A 253 9.04 -9.93 15.12
N GLY A 254 10.00 -9.78 16.04
CA GLY A 254 10.33 -8.50 16.67
C GLY A 254 10.76 -7.42 15.68
N PHE A 255 11.47 -7.79 14.59
CA PHE A 255 11.83 -6.84 13.54
C PHE A 255 10.59 -6.19 12.92
N PHE A 256 9.62 -6.99 12.51
CA PHE A 256 8.40 -6.49 11.88
C PHE A 256 7.53 -5.69 12.86
N THR A 257 7.44 -6.14 14.10
CA THR A 257 6.70 -5.43 15.14
C THR A 257 7.31 -4.05 15.41
N ILE A 258 8.62 -3.98 15.69
CA ILE A 258 9.30 -2.71 16.00
C ILE A 258 9.25 -1.77 14.81
N SER A 259 9.59 -2.24 13.60
CA SER A 259 9.55 -1.40 12.40
C SER A 259 8.14 -0.86 12.12
N THR A 260 7.10 -1.68 12.29
CA THR A 260 5.71 -1.24 12.10
C THR A 260 5.27 -0.23 13.17
N LEU A 261 5.63 -0.45 14.43
CA LEU A 261 5.33 0.51 15.52
C LEU A 261 5.99 1.86 15.27
N VAL A 262 7.27 1.87 14.87
CA VAL A 262 7.99 3.09 14.48
C VAL A 262 7.31 3.78 13.31
N MET A 263 6.92 3.04 12.26
CA MET A 263 6.18 3.59 11.12
C MET A 263 4.85 4.22 11.53
N ILE A 264 4.08 3.57 12.40
CA ILE A 264 2.80 4.10 12.91
C ILE A 264 3.05 5.38 13.72
N ALA A 265 3.99 5.36 14.67
CA ALA A 265 4.31 6.51 15.51
C ALA A 265 4.72 7.73 14.67
N LEU A 266 5.57 7.53 13.65
CA LEU A 266 5.99 8.60 12.75
C LEU A 266 4.84 9.14 11.90
N ARG A 267 3.91 8.30 11.45
CA ARG A 267 2.75 8.74 10.67
C ARG A 267 1.74 9.52 11.48
N LEU A 268 1.57 9.17 12.75
CA LEU A 268 0.71 9.90 13.68
C LEU A 268 1.31 11.25 14.09
N SER A 269 2.63 11.29 14.36
CA SER A 269 3.34 12.50 14.79
C SER A 269 3.86 13.35 13.62
N GLY A 270 4.24 12.70 12.52
CA GLY A 270 4.97 13.31 11.41
C GLY A 270 4.13 14.15 10.44
N GLY A 271 2.81 14.09 10.51
CA GLY A 271 1.93 14.78 9.57
C GLY A 271 2.19 16.29 9.46
N LEU A 272 2.58 16.91 10.57
CA LEU A 272 2.97 18.33 10.60
C LEU A 272 4.33 18.62 9.93
N PHE A 273 5.23 17.63 9.92
CA PHE A 273 6.55 17.75 9.29
C PHE A 273 6.50 17.49 7.79
N PHE A 274 5.64 16.56 7.35
CA PHE A 274 5.52 16.14 5.94
C PHE A 274 5.18 17.30 4.99
N ASP A 275 4.38 18.24 5.45
CA ASP A 275 3.87 19.33 4.62
C ASP A 275 4.68 20.65 4.79
N LYS A 276 5.42 20.80 5.90
CA LYS A 276 6.26 22.00 6.17
C LYS A 276 7.66 21.92 5.54
N ILE A 277 8.26 20.74 5.54
CA ILE A 277 9.58 20.51 4.95
C ILE A 277 9.41 20.08 3.50
N GLY A 278 10.16 20.63 2.57
CA GLY A 278 10.04 20.30 1.15
C GLY A 278 10.09 18.78 0.89
N LYS A 279 8.97 18.19 0.48
CA LYS A 279 8.75 16.73 0.31
C LYS A 279 9.88 16.02 -0.44
N ILE A 280 10.39 16.64 -1.53
CA ILE A 280 11.48 16.08 -2.34
C ILE A 280 12.77 15.95 -1.53
N ARG A 281 13.16 17.02 -0.82
CA ARG A 281 14.39 16.99 -0.01
C ARG A 281 14.31 15.95 1.09
N MET A 282 13.18 15.90 1.79
CA MET A 282 12.94 14.94 2.85
C MET A 282 13.00 13.49 2.31
N LEU A 283 12.38 13.26 1.15
CA LEU A 283 12.41 11.97 0.47
C LEU A 283 13.84 11.56 0.08
N GLN A 284 14.64 12.50 -0.46
CA GLN A 284 16.06 12.28 -0.80
C GLN A 284 16.90 11.95 0.44
N VAL A 285 16.70 12.65 1.56
CA VAL A 285 17.43 12.40 2.82
C VAL A 285 17.12 10.99 3.35
N PHE A 286 15.84 10.60 3.42
CA PHE A 286 15.48 9.27 3.93
C PHE A 286 15.85 8.15 2.97
N MET A 287 15.83 8.36 1.65
CA MET A 287 16.40 7.41 0.68
C MET A 287 17.91 7.27 0.87
N LEU A 288 18.64 8.37 1.07
CA LEU A 288 20.07 8.33 1.35
C LEU A 288 20.37 7.57 2.64
N LEU A 289 19.59 7.75 3.70
CA LEU A 289 19.69 7.00 4.95
C LEU A 289 19.30 5.52 4.79
N LEU A 290 18.41 5.19 3.88
CA LEU A 290 17.98 3.80 3.66
C LEU A 290 19.07 2.96 2.96
N VAL A 291 19.97 3.56 2.15
CA VAL A 291 21.07 2.84 1.51
C VAL A 291 21.98 2.14 2.54
N PRO A 292 22.59 2.85 3.51
CA PRO A 292 23.41 2.19 4.54
C PRO A 292 22.60 1.23 5.42
N CYS A 293 21.29 1.44 5.62
CA CYS A 293 20.43 0.50 6.33
C CYS A 293 20.45 -0.88 5.65
N PHE A 294 20.27 -0.94 4.34
CA PHE A 294 20.34 -2.20 3.58
C PHE A 294 21.74 -2.82 3.54
N VAL A 295 22.79 -2.00 3.50
CA VAL A 295 24.18 -2.50 3.59
C VAL A 295 24.42 -3.12 4.97
N LEU A 296 23.95 -2.49 6.04
CA LEU A 296 24.09 -2.95 7.42
C LEU A 296 23.31 -4.24 7.69
N PHE A 297 22.22 -4.52 6.98
CA PHE A 297 21.51 -5.80 7.08
C PHE A 297 22.43 -7.00 6.83
N ARG A 298 23.45 -6.84 5.97
CA ARG A 298 24.43 -7.89 5.69
C ARG A 298 25.21 -8.35 6.92
N TYR A 299 25.37 -7.46 7.91
CA TYR A 299 26.23 -7.69 9.09
C TYR A 299 25.41 -8.01 10.34
N MET A 300 24.08 -8.14 10.23
CA MET A 300 23.25 -8.52 11.38
C MET A 300 23.55 -9.95 11.82
N SER A 301 23.93 -10.12 13.08
CA SER A 301 24.30 -11.41 13.66
C SER A 301 23.64 -11.70 15.02
N THR A 302 22.96 -10.70 15.60
CA THR A 302 22.34 -10.81 16.93
C THR A 302 20.94 -10.18 16.93
N ASP A 303 20.07 -10.64 17.86
CA ASP A 303 18.72 -10.06 18.05
C ASP A 303 18.78 -8.57 18.39
N ARG A 304 19.78 -8.12 19.16
CA ARG A 304 19.95 -6.70 19.48
C ARG A 304 20.20 -5.85 18.21
N MET A 305 21.07 -6.32 17.32
CA MET A 305 21.29 -5.65 16.02
C MET A 305 20.03 -5.66 15.16
N LEU A 306 19.30 -6.78 15.14
CA LEU A 306 18.04 -6.90 14.40
C LEU A 306 17.05 -5.83 14.86
N TYR A 307 16.87 -5.63 16.17
CA TYR A 307 15.92 -4.64 16.72
C TYR A 307 16.36 -3.20 16.47
N LEU A 308 17.66 -2.90 16.56
CA LEU A 308 18.18 -1.59 16.18
C LEU A 308 17.94 -1.29 14.68
N MET A 309 18.21 -2.28 13.83
CA MET A 309 17.97 -2.18 12.40
C MET A 309 16.48 -2.09 12.07
N ALA A 310 15.61 -2.75 12.83
CA ALA A 310 14.15 -2.61 12.70
C ALA A 310 13.68 -1.18 12.97
N GLY A 311 14.20 -0.54 14.03
CA GLY A 311 13.94 0.86 14.32
C GLY A 311 14.42 1.79 13.21
N TYR A 312 15.65 1.58 12.73
CA TYR A 312 16.26 2.37 11.66
C TYR A 312 15.48 2.21 10.34
N TYR A 313 15.18 0.98 9.94
CA TYR A 313 14.37 0.66 8.76
C TYR A 313 12.97 1.27 8.86
N GLY A 314 12.31 1.07 10.00
CA GLY A 314 10.99 1.63 10.28
C GLY A 314 10.96 3.16 10.20
N LEU A 315 12.01 3.84 10.69
CA LEU A 315 12.18 5.28 10.56
C LEU A 315 12.22 5.70 9.07
N CYS A 316 13.08 5.09 8.27
CA CYS A 316 13.23 5.44 6.86
C CYS A 316 11.93 5.18 6.07
N ILE A 317 11.38 3.97 6.15
CA ILE A 317 10.18 3.57 5.42
C ILE A 317 8.94 4.35 5.90
N GLY A 318 8.88 4.65 7.21
CA GLY A 318 7.81 5.44 7.80
C GLY A 318 7.65 6.82 7.16
N PHE A 319 8.76 7.47 6.80
CA PHE A 319 8.77 8.75 6.07
C PHE A 319 8.62 8.58 4.56
N ILE A 320 9.35 7.63 3.95
CA ILE A 320 9.43 7.49 2.49
C ILE A 320 8.06 7.20 1.86
N MET A 321 7.31 6.22 2.37
CA MET A 321 6.07 5.77 1.74
C MET A 321 4.99 6.86 1.65
N PRO A 322 4.62 7.55 2.74
CA PRO A 322 3.58 8.59 2.66
C PRO A 322 4.04 9.81 1.84
N LEU A 323 5.33 10.17 1.91
CA LEU A 323 5.89 11.28 1.12
C LEU A 323 5.87 10.97 -0.37
N LEU A 324 6.16 9.73 -0.77
CA LEU A 324 6.15 9.32 -2.17
C LEU A 324 4.74 9.37 -2.75
N ASN A 325 3.74 8.86 -1.99
CA ASN A 325 2.33 8.96 -2.37
C ASN A 325 1.85 10.41 -2.44
N ALA A 326 2.25 11.23 -1.47
CA ALA A 326 1.92 12.67 -1.47
C ALA A 326 2.54 13.41 -2.66
N LEU A 327 3.78 13.06 -3.02
CA LEU A 327 4.46 13.66 -4.16
C LEU A 327 3.81 13.26 -5.49
N LEU A 328 3.42 11.98 -5.64
CA LEU A 328 2.66 11.51 -6.80
C LEU A 328 1.31 12.22 -6.91
N PHE A 329 0.59 12.37 -5.79
CA PHE A 329 -0.66 13.12 -5.75
C PHE A 329 -0.49 14.59 -6.16
N ASP A 330 0.59 15.26 -5.71
CA ASP A 330 0.86 16.68 -5.99
C ASP A 330 1.13 16.96 -7.47
N VAL A 331 1.83 16.02 -8.16
CA VAL A 331 2.17 16.18 -9.59
C VAL A 331 1.06 15.68 -10.51
N SER A 332 0.14 14.87 -9.99
CA SER A 332 -0.98 14.31 -10.77
C SER A 332 -2.03 15.37 -11.11
N PRO A 333 -2.52 15.41 -12.35
CA PRO A 333 -3.70 16.21 -12.71
C PRO A 333 -4.88 15.85 -11.79
N PRO A 334 -5.70 16.80 -11.33
CA PRO A 334 -6.76 16.57 -10.35
C PRO A 334 -7.71 15.42 -10.71
N HIS A 335 -8.10 15.31 -12.00
CA HIS A 335 -9.00 14.26 -12.51
C HIS A 335 -8.33 12.89 -12.66
N LEU A 336 -6.98 12.82 -12.66
CA LEU A 336 -6.20 11.57 -12.77
C LEU A 336 -5.59 11.12 -11.42
N ARG A 337 -5.76 11.86 -10.33
CA ARG A 337 -5.20 11.51 -9.01
C ARG A 337 -5.59 10.11 -8.55
N GLY A 338 -6.87 9.75 -8.71
CA GLY A 338 -7.36 8.41 -8.38
C GLY A 338 -6.71 7.32 -9.22
N VAL A 339 -6.51 7.58 -10.51
CA VAL A 339 -5.83 6.65 -11.43
C VAL A 339 -4.37 6.49 -11.03
N ASN A 340 -3.63 7.60 -10.83
CA ASN A 340 -2.22 7.56 -10.49
C ASN A 340 -1.96 6.90 -9.12
N THR A 341 -2.83 7.13 -8.14
CA THR A 341 -2.77 6.42 -6.85
C THR A 341 -2.97 4.91 -7.06
N ASN A 342 -3.90 4.50 -7.92
CA ASN A 342 -4.09 3.09 -8.24
C ASN A 342 -2.94 2.50 -9.07
N LEU A 343 -2.28 3.28 -9.94
CA LEU A 343 -1.05 2.86 -10.62
C LEU A 343 0.11 2.66 -9.62
N ALA A 344 0.22 3.49 -8.60
CA ALA A 344 1.18 3.27 -7.53
C ALA A 344 0.92 1.96 -6.78
N LEU A 345 -0.36 1.62 -6.52
CA LEU A 345 -0.74 0.33 -5.92
C LEU A 345 -0.43 -0.85 -6.87
N PHE A 346 -0.67 -0.70 -8.17
CA PHE A 346 -0.31 -1.70 -9.17
C PHE A 346 1.20 -1.98 -9.16
N VAL A 347 2.01 -0.93 -9.12
CA VAL A 347 3.47 -1.05 -9.06
C VAL A 347 3.93 -1.65 -7.72
N MET A 348 3.24 -1.36 -6.63
CA MET A 348 3.44 -2.02 -5.33
C MET A 348 3.18 -3.52 -5.44
N ASP A 349 2.04 -3.93 -5.98
CA ASP A 349 1.71 -5.34 -6.17
C ASP A 349 2.74 -6.05 -7.07
N ALA A 350 3.24 -5.35 -8.13
CA ALA A 350 4.32 -5.85 -8.97
C ALA A 350 5.60 -6.10 -8.15
N GLY A 351 5.98 -5.18 -7.27
CA GLY A 351 7.13 -5.34 -6.37
C GLY A 351 6.99 -6.55 -5.45
N PHE A 352 5.82 -6.74 -4.86
CA PHE A 352 5.51 -7.91 -4.00
C PHE A 352 5.47 -9.23 -4.77
N PHE A 353 5.08 -9.22 -6.04
CA PHE A 353 5.09 -10.39 -6.91
C PHE A 353 6.52 -10.71 -7.41
N LEU A 354 7.22 -9.72 -7.95
CA LEU A 354 8.53 -9.92 -8.57
C LEU A 354 9.64 -10.26 -7.57
N SER A 355 9.59 -9.67 -6.36
CA SER A 355 10.64 -9.84 -5.36
C SER A 355 10.82 -11.30 -4.92
N PRO A 356 9.78 -12.04 -4.47
CA PRO A 356 9.96 -13.45 -4.09
C PRO A 356 10.35 -14.34 -5.27
N TYR A 357 9.86 -14.05 -6.48
CA TYR A 357 10.20 -14.79 -7.68
C TYR A 357 11.69 -14.62 -8.05
N ALA A 358 12.14 -13.38 -8.22
CA ALA A 358 13.54 -13.09 -8.58
C ALA A 358 14.50 -13.44 -7.43
N GLY A 359 14.14 -13.10 -6.19
CA GLY A 359 14.94 -13.39 -5.01
C GLY A 359 15.02 -14.89 -4.71
N GLY A 360 13.94 -15.65 -4.90
CA GLY A 360 13.92 -17.10 -4.78
C GLY A 360 14.84 -17.77 -5.80
N ALA A 361 14.76 -17.39 -7.07
CA ALA A 361 15.68 -17.86 -8.12
C ALA A 361 17.14 -17.51 -7.81
N PHE A 362 17.40 -16.33 -7.28
CA PHE A 362 18.73 -15.89 -6.87
C PHE A 362 19.30 -16.76 -5.74
N ILE A 363 18.51 -17.08 -4.71
CA ILE A 363 18.93 -17.98 -3.61
C ILE A 363 19.09 -19.42 -4.13
N ALA A 364 18.18 -19.91 -4.96
CA ALA A 364 18.27 -21.25 -5.56
C ALA A 364 19.53 -21.43 -6.42
N SER A 365 20.10 -20.35 -6.96
CA SER A 365 21.40 -20.36 -7.66
C SER A 365 22.62 -20.45 -6.73
N GLY A 366 22.43 -20.68 -5.41
CA GLY A 366 23.50 -20.82 -4.43
C GLY A 366 24.04 -19.50 -3.88
N ARG A 367 23.37 -18.39 -4.14
CA ARG A 367 23.79 -17.07 -3.66
C ARG A 367 23.21 -16.78 -2.26
N SER A 368 23.91 -15.94 -1.48
CA SER A 368 23.54 -15.65 -0.10
C SER A 368 22.38 -14.63 0.04
N PHE A 369 21.61 -14.74 1.11
CA PHE A 369 20.62 -13.72 1.50
C PHE A 369 21.24 -12.34 1.71
N SER A 370 22.46 -12.26 2.24
CA SER A 370 23.19 -11.00 2.41
C SER A 370 23.39 -10.25 1.09
N SER A 371 23.59 -11.00 0.01
CA SER A 371 23.74 -10.42 -1.35
C SER A 371 22.43 -9.81 -1.86
N LEU A 372 21.27 -10.36 -1.49
CA LEU A 372 19.97 -9.74 -1.81
C LEU A 372 19.83 -8.35 -1.18
N PHE A 373 20.22 -8.20 0.08
CA PHE A 373 20.18 -6.88 0.74
C PHE A 373 21.15 -5.89 0.11
N THR A 374 22.31 -6.37 -0.37
CA THR A 374 23.27 -5.53 -1.12
C THR A 374 22.66 -5.05 -2.46
N ILE A 375 21.95 -5.93 -3.18
CA ILE A 375 21.21 -5.55 -4.40
C ILE A 375 20.12 -4.52 -4.06
N CYS A 376 19.40 -4.70 -2.97
CA CYS A 376 18.42 -3.71 -2.50
C CYS A 376 19.06 -2.35 -2.22
N ALA A 377 20.25 -2.31 -1.60
CA ALA A 377 20.98 -1.06 -1.42
C ALA A 377 21.28 -0.38 -2.76
N GLY A 378 21.64 -1.15 -3.80
CA GLY A 378 21.81 -0.66 -5.17
C GLY A 378 20.51 -0.07 -5.75
N PHE A 379 19.37 -0.75 -5.59
CA PHE A 379 18.07 -0.23 -6.03
C PHE A 379 17.65 1.04 -5.30
N ILE A 380 17.90 1.14 -3.99
CA ILE A 380 17.64 2.37 -3.23
C ILE A 380 18.55 3.52 -3.67
N PHE A 381 19.81 3.21 -4.02
CA PHE A 381 20.71 4.21 -4.60
C PHE A 381 20.21 4.71 -5.99
N VAL A 382 19.74 3.80 -6.84
CA VAL A 382 19.07 4.17 -8.11
C VAL A 382 17.86 5.07 -7.84
N ASN A 383 17.04 4.75 -6.84
CA ASN A 383 15.92 5.59 -6.43
C ASN A 383 16.36 7.01 -6.04
N LEU A 384 17.46 7.14 -5.30
CA LEU A 384 18.02 8.45 -4.96
C LEU A 384 18.40 9.25 -6.22
N VAL A 385 19.04 8.61 -7.20
CA VAL A 385 19.38 9.24 -8.49
C VAL A 385 18.11 9.68 -9.24
N LEU A 386 17.10 8.81 -9.34
CA LEU A 386 15.81 9.15 -9.98
C LEU A 386 15.12 10.34 -9.30
N LEU A 387 15.20 10.45 -7.96
CA LEU A 387 14.63 11.58 -7.21
C LEU A 387 15.43 12.87 -7.42
N VAL A 388 16.73 12.81 -7.66
CA VAL A 388 17.53 13.99 -8.04
C VAL A 388 17.12 14.46 -9.44
N VAL A 389 17.00 13.54 -10.41
CA VAL A 389 16.50 13.87 -11.76
C VAL A 389 15.10 14.47 -11.70
N PHE A 390 14.20 13.88 -10.94
CA PHE A 390 12.85 14.42 -10.72
C PHE A 390 12.88 15.85 -10.15
N GLY A 391 13.73 16.10 -9.16
CA GLY A 391 13.88 17.45 -8.56
C GLY A 391 14.35 18.50 -9.55
N ASN A 392 15.24 18.13 -10.46
CA ASN A 392 15.73 19.03 -11.52
C ASN A 392 14.64 19.33 -12.56
N LEU A 393 13.91 18.31 -13.02
CA LEU A 393 12.79 18.50 -13.95
C LEU A 393 11.72 19.45 -13.38
N LYS A 394 11.41 19.34 -12.09
CA LYS A 394 10.44 20.23 -11.43
C LYS A 394 10.93 21.68 -11.42
N ARG A 395 12.21 21.92 -11.18
CA ARG A 395 12.80 23.27 -11.18
C ARG A 395 12.79 23.91 -12.58
N THR A 396 13.04 23.11 -13.62
CA THR A 396 13.03 23.58 -15.03
C THR A 396 11.63 24.06 -15.41
N VAL A 397 10.60 23.23 -15.18
CA VAL A 397 9.20 23.58 -15.47
C VAL A 397 8.75 24.84 -14.70
N GLN A 398 9.15 24.99 -13.44
CA GLN A 398 8.83 26.19 -12.67
C GLN A 398 9.51 27.44 -13.21
N LYS A 399 10.75 27.34 -13.70
CA LYS A 399 11.46 28.47 -14.33
C LYS A 399 10.82 28.86 -15.66
N GLU A 400 10.42 27.92 -16.49
CA GLU A 400 9.74 28.18 -17.76
C GLU A 400 8.38 28.85 -17.56
N GLN A 401 7.60 28.42 -16.57
CA GLN A 401 6.34 29.06 -16.19
C GLN A 401 6.54 30.50 -15.66
N ALA A 402 7.58 30.72 -14.87
CA ALA A 402 7.91 32.07 -14.38
C ALA A 402 8.41 33.00 -15.51
N ALA A 403 9.20 32.49 -16.45
CA ALA A 403 9.70 33.22 -17.60
C ALA A 403 8.58 33.55 -18.61
N GLY A 404 7.63 32.62 -18.83
CA GLY A 404 6.46 32.90 -19.70
C GLY A 404 5.50 33.95 -19.15
N TYR A 405 5.45 34.15 -17.82
CA TYR A 405 4.65 35.21 -17.19
C TYR A 405 5.28 36.59 -17.33
N THR A 406 6.61 36.67 -17.47
CA THR A 406 7.33 37.94 -17.66
C THR A 406 7.43 38.39 -19.13
N GLY A 407 7.17 37.48 -20.09
CA GLY A 407 7.19 37.79 -21.54
C GLY A 407 5.87 38.34 -22.10
N GLY A 408 4.80 38.39 -21.31
CA GLY A 408 3.47 38.88 -21.73
C GLY A 408 3.14 40.34 -21.31
N VAL A 409 4.11 41.05 -20.72
CA VAL A 409 3.97 42.47 -20.33
C VAL A 409 5.08 43.27 -21.05
N ARG A 410 4.94 43.38 -22.35
CA ARG A 410 5.60 44.39 -23.16
C ARG A 410 4.67 44.84 -24.29
#